data_2ff127055c77f6322d834426b742415b
#
_entry.id   2ff127055c77f6322d834426b742415b
#
_cell.length_a   1.000
_cell.length_b   1.000
_cell.length_c   1.000
_cell.angle_alpha   90.00
_cell.angle_beta   90.00
_cell.angle_gamma   90.00
#
_symmetry.space_group_name_H-M   'P 1'
#
loop_
_entity.id
_entity.type
_entity.pdbx_description
1 polymer ?
#
loop_
_entity_poly.entity_id
_entity_poly.type
_entity_poly.pdbx_seq_one_letter_code
_entity_poly.pdbx_strand_id
1 'polypeptide(L)'
;MKTSHAFKAACSSTCALAILLTGCATATPEQKAAGTGALIGAVAGQLLGRDSQSTAIGAGLGALGGYVWSKNMEDKKRAMETATAGTGTVVTQTADNQLKLSIPNDISFDTGRYDIKPNLRPILDQFAQGLGQQPGMEVRIVDHTDNTGSDAINNPLSVNRAQSARDYFVSRGVSSSRIAIDGRGSREPMADNATEAGRARNRRIDIFLAERSQR
;
A
#
# COMPACT_ATOMS: atom_id res chain seq x y z
N MET A 1 23.66 -2.48 -77.68
CA MET A 1 22.31 -2.85 -77.33
C MET A 1 22.39 -3.37 -75.92
N LYS A 2 21.96 -2.53 -74.93
CA LYS A 2 20.75 -2.62 -74.08
C LYS A 2 20.72 -3.96 -73.35
N THR A 3 20.75 -4.04 -72.05
CA THR A 3 19.75 -3.48 -71.14
C THR A 3 20.25 -3.48 -69.71
N SER A 4 19.90 -2.44 -69.00
CA SER A 4 19.99 -2.18 -67.59
C SER A 4 19.05 -3.07 -66.79
N HIS A 5 19.49 -3.64 -65.68
CA HIS A 5 18.62 -4.10 -64.60
C HIS A 5 19.09 -3.55 -63.27
N ALA A 6 18.27 -2.66 -62.73
CA ALA A 6 18.38 -2.09 -61.43
C ALA A 6 18.12 -3.16 -60.37
N PHE A 7 19.07 -3.37 -59.44
CA PHE A 7 18.88 -4.14 -58.22
C PHE A 7 18.44 -3.19 -57.10
N LYS A 8 17.17 -3.21 -56.74
CA LYS A 8 16.68 -2.52 -55.59
C LYS A 8 17.09 -3.30 -54.33
N ALA A 9 17.93 -2.70 -53.54
CA ALA A 9 18.26 -3.17 -52.20
C ALA A 9 17.07 -2.98 -51.28
N ALA A 10 16.52 -4.07 -50.77
CA ALA A 10 15.63 -4.08 -49.66
C ALA A 10 16.47 -4.04 -48.39
N CYS A 11 16.55 -2.86 -47.77
CA CYS A 11 17.13 -2.70 -46.43
C CYS A 11 15.99 -2.94 -45.44
N SER A 12 15.87 -4.17 -44.96
CA SER A 12 14.91 -4.56 -43.93
C SER A 12 15.37 -4.11 -42.54
N SER A 13 14.49 -3.42 -41.90
CA SER A 13 14.46 -2.99 -40.48
C SER A 13 14.82 -4.10 -39.50
N THR A 14 16.03 -4.06 -38.95
CA THR A 14 16.37 -4.80 -37.72
C THR A 14 17.41 -4.06 -36.90
N CYS A 15 17.08 -2.84 -36.45
CA CYS A 15 17.90 -2.09 -35.50
C CYS A 15 17.02 -1.18 -34.62
N ALA A 16 16.11 -1.74 -33.83
CA ALA A 16 15.32 -0.97 -32.88
C ALA A 16 15.02 -1.72 -31.56
N LEU A 17 15.89 -2.61 -31.09
CA LEU A 17 15.62 -3.30 -29.81
C LEU A 17 16.85 -3.45 -28.88
N ALA A 18 17.84 -2.59 -28.97
CA ALA A 18 19.08 -2.73 -28.19
C ALA A 18 19.48 -1.48 -27.35
N ILE A 19 18.60 -0.51 -27.14
CA ILE A 19 18.97 0.74 -26.42
C ILE A 19 18.27 0.92 -25.05
N LEU A 20 17.66 -0.10 -24.47
CA LEU A 20 16.95 0.05 -23.19
C LEU A 20 17.65 -0.59 -21.96
N LEU A 21 18.88 -1.06 -22.05
CA LEU A 21 19.52 -1.78 -20.92
C LEU A 21 20.75 -1.11 -20.31
N THR A 22 21.17 0.09 -20.72
CA THR A 22 22.38 0.73 -20.18
C THR A 22 22.11 1.97 -19.29
N GLY A 23 20.86 2.26 -18.95
CA GLY A 23 20.48 3.47 -18.17
C GLY A 23 20.46 3.31 -16.64
N CYS A 24 20.65 2.14 -16.08
CA CYS A 24 20.39 1.91 -14.64
C CYS A 24 21.57 2.12 -13.69
N ALA A 25 22.78 2.41 -14.18
CA ALA A 25 23.98 2.46 -13.32
C ALA A 25 24.22 3.82 -12.63
N THR A 26 23.57 4.91 -13.08
CA THR A 26 23.79 6.28 -12.55
C THR A 26 22.52 6.99 -12.07
N ALA A 27 21.40 6.27 -11.96
CA ALA A 27 20.15 6.86 -11.48
C ALA A 27 20.21 7.16 -9.98
N THR A 28 19.79 8.36 -9.60
CA THR A 28 19.64 8.76 -8.19
C THR A 28 18.59 7.88 -7.47
N PRO A 29 18.61 7.81 -6.12
CA PRO A 29 17.60 7.08 -5.35
C PRO A 29 16.16 7.48 -5.71
N GLU A 30 15.93 8.75 -6.00
CA GLU A 30 14.64 9.31 -6.42
C GLU A 30 14.21 8.83 -7.82
N GLN A 31 15.15 8.76 -8.76
CA GLN A 31 14.91 8.21 -10.10
C GLN A 31 14.63 6.70 -10.06
N LYS A 32 15.29 5.96 -9.15
CA LYS A 32 15.01 4.53 -8.94
C LYS A 32 13.60 4.31 -8.35
N ALA A 33 13.19 5.16 -7.39
CA ALA A 33 11.86 5.09 -6.80
C ALA A 33 10.75 5.37 -7.84
N ALA A 34 10.92 6.38 -8.68
CA ALA A 34 9.99 6.69 -9.77
C ALA A 34 9.92 5.55 -10.82
N GLY A 35 11.08 4.94 -11.15
CA GLY A 35 11.14 3.80 -12.07
C GLY A 35 10.44 2.56 -11.52
N THR A 36 10.58 2.27 -10.23
CA THR A 36 9.94 1.12 -9.60
C THR A 36 8.42 1.30 -9.52
N GLY A 37 7.94 2.50 -9.19
CA GLY A 37 6.50 2.82 -9.18
C GLY A 37 5.86 2.67 -10.55
N ALA A 38 6.54 3.11 -11.61
CA ALA A 38 6.06 2.97 -12.99
C ALA A 38 5.98 1.50 -13.45
N LEU A 39 6.95 0.65 -13.05
CA LEU A 39 6.93 -0.79 -13.37
C LEU A 39 5.80 -1.53 -12.63
N ILE A 40 5.60 -1.24 -11.35
CA ILE A 40 4.52 -1.84 -10.56
C ILE A 40 3.15 -1.39 -11.08
N GLY A 41 2.99 -0.10 -11.42
CA GLY A 41 1.77 0.43 -12.02
C GLY A 41 1.47 -0.19 -13.39
N ALA A 42 2.48 -0.43 -14.21
CA ALA A 42 2.34 -1.09 -15.51
C ALA A 42 1.87 -2.55 -15.37
N VAL A 43 2.42 -3.30 -14.43
CA VAL A 43 2.00 -4.69 -14.16
C VAL A 43 0.56 -4.74 -13.63
N ALA A 44 0.19 -3.84 -12.71
CA ALA A 44 -1.18 -3.74 -12.22
C ALA A 44 -2.18 -3.35 -13.33
N GLY A 45 -1.78 -2.43 -14.23
CA GLY A 45 -2.59 -2.04 -15.38
C GLY A 45 -2.84 -3.20 -16.36
N GLN A 46 -1.85 -4.07 -16.58
CA GLN A 46 -2.02 -5.27 -17.42
C GLN A 46 -2.93 -6.33 -16.82
N LEU A 47 -2.98 -6.42 -15.47
CA LEU A 47 -3.88 -7.35 -14.79
C LEU A 47 -5.34 -6.89 -14.79
N LEU A 48 -5.59 -5.58 -14.87
CA LEU A 48 -6.93 -4.97 -14.86
C LEU A 48 -7.48 -4.67 -16.27
N GLY A 49 -6.62 -4.52 -17.28
CA GLY A 49 -7.00 -4.25 -18.66
C GLY A 49 -5.95 -4.78 -19.62
N ARG A 50 -6.40 -5.52 -20.64
CA ARG A 50 -5.53 -6.16 -21.64
C ARG A 50 -5.07 -5.23 -22.77
N ASP A 51 -5.21 -3.92 -22.61
CA ASP A 51 -4.83 -2.95 -23.62
C ASP A 51 -3.66 -2.07 -23.22
N SER A 52 -2.98 -1.51 -24.19
CA SER A 52 -1.82 -0.63 -23.98
C SER A 52 -2.19 0.71 -23.36
N GLN A 53 -3.46 1.14 -23.42
CA GLN A 53 -3.92 2.36 -22.77
C GLN A 53 -4.04 2.16 -21.26
N SER A 54 -4.54 1.03 -20.79
CA SER A 54 -4.62 0.70 -19.35
C SER A 54 -3.22 0.61 -18.73
N THR A 55 -2.25 0.06 -19.47
CA THR A 55 -0.85 0.00 -19.03
C THR A 55 -0.22 1.39 -18.91
N ALA A 56 -0.50 2.29 -19.87
CA ALA A 56 -0.01 3.66 -19.84
C ALA A 56 -0.65 4.49 -18.71
N ILE A 57 -1.94 4.30 -18.46
CA ILE A 57 -2.66 4.94 -17.35
C ILE A 57 -2.14 4.43 -16.00
N GLY A 58 -1.95 3.11 -15.85
CA GLY A 58 -1.39 2.52 -14.63
C GLY A 58 0.03 3.02 -14.33
N ALA A 59 0.90 3.09 -15.34
CA ALA A 59 2.24 3.63 -15.21
C ALA A 59 2.24 5.14 -14.91
N GLY A 60 1.33 5.90 -15.54
CA GLY A 60 1.18 7.34 -15.29
C GLY A 60 0.65 7.65 -13.89
N LEU A 61 -0.31 6.90 -13.40
CA LEU A 61 -0.85 7.08 -12.05
C LEU A 61 0.17 6.68 -10.96
N GLY A 62 0.98 5.65 -11.21
CA GLY A 62 2.07 5.27 -10.30
C GLY A 62 3.19 6.30 -10.24
N ALA A 63 3.43 7.06 -11.33
CA ALA A 63 4.42 8.14 -11.37
C ALA A 63 3.86 9.49 -10.88
N LEU A 64 2.54 9.68 -10.91
CA LEU A 64 1.85 10.91 -10.50
C LEU A 64 1.18 10.79 -9.13
N GLY A 65 1.18 9.60 -8.51
CA GLY A 65 0.73 9.39 -7.14
C GLY A 65 1.56 10.28 -6.21
N GLY A 66 0.94 11.23 -5.53
CA GLY A 66 1.60 12.22 -4.68
C GLY A 66 2.35 11.61 -3.47
N TYR A 67 2.58 10.30 -3.46
CA TYR A 67 3.31 9.56 -2.41
C TYR A 67 4.66 9.08 -2.92
N VAL A 68 5.68 9.20 -2.09
CA VAL A 68 7.04 8.75 -2.36
C VAL A 68 7.44 7.64 -1.41
N TRP A 69 8.24 6.70 -1.90
CA TRP A 69 8.89 5.71 -1.05
C TRP A 69 10.31 6.18 -0.74
N SER A 70 10.47 6.82 0.39
CA SER A 70 11.75 7.35 0.85
C SER A 70 12.53 6.32 1.67
N LYS A 71 13.79 6.66 2.00
CA LYS A 71 14.57 5.88 2.95
C LYS A 71 13.87 5.79 4.32
N ASN A 72 13.20 6.86 4.75
CA ASN A 72 12.44 6.87 6.01
C ASN A 72 11.31 5.83 5.99
N MET A 73 10.61 5.68 4.87
CA MET A 73 9.58 4.67 4.70
C MET A 73 10.16 3.25 4.74
N GLU A 74 11.31 3.04 4.11
CA GLU A 74 12.00 1.74 4.16
C GLU A 74 12.48 1.39 5.57
N ASP A 75 13.09 2.34 6.27
CA ASP A 75 13.52 2.13 7.66
C ASP A 75 12.30 1.88 8.57
N LYS A 76 11.19 2.58 8.36
CA LYS A 76 9.94 2.36 9.09
C LYS A 76 9.36 0.97 8.82
N LYS A 77 9.36 0.51 7.56
CA LYS A 77 8.92 -0.83 7.18
C LYS A 77 9.71 -1.89 7.94
N ARG A 78 11.04 -1.82 7.93
CA ARG A 78 11.92 -2.77 8.65
C ARG A 78 11.69 -2.75 10.16
N ALA A 79 11.52 -1.56 10.75
CA ALA A 79 11.20 -1.43 12.16
C ALA A 79 9.86 -2.09 12.51
N MET A 80 8.84 -1.94 11.65
CA MET A 80 7.55 -2.58 11.85
C MET A 80 7.60 -4.08 11.64
N GLU A 81 8.32 -4.60 10.62
CA GLU A 81 8.55 -6.04 10.43
C GLU A 81 9.16 -6.69 11.67
N THR A 82 10.15 -6.01 12.29
CA THR A 82 10.79 -6.48 13.53
C THR A 82 9.81 -6.45 14.72
N ALA A 83 9.09 -5.34 14.91
CA ALA A 83 8.19 -5.15 16.05
C ALA A 83 6.95 -6.04 16.00
N THR A 84 6.55 -6.48 14.80
CA THR A 84 5.36 -7.31 14.61
C THR A 84 5.68 -8.79 14.41
N ALA A 85 6.94 -9.19 14.51
CA ALA A 85 7.34 -10.60 14.33
C ALA A 85 6.57 -11.50 15.31
N GLY A 86 5.99 -12.59 14.80
CA GLY A 86 5.21 -13.54 15.59
C GLY A 86 3.80 -13.10 16.00
N THR A 87 3.35 -11.89 15.64
CA THR A 87 2.00 -11.39 15.99
C THR A 87 0.92 -11.73 14.97
N GLY A 88 1.30 -12.28 13.81
CA GLY A 88 0.39 -12.47 12.67
C GLY A 88 0.14 -11.19 11.86
N THR A 89 0.74 -10.06 12.24
CA THR A 89 0.68 -8.81 11.46
C THR A 89 1.46 -8.95 10.17
N VAL A 90 0.86 -8.51 9.06
CA VAL A 90 1.50 -8.47 7.76
C VAL A 90 1.90 -7.03 7.43
N VAL A 91 3.18 -6.81 7.13
CA VAL A 91 3.74 -5.51 6.76
C VAL A 91 4.08 -5.53 5.28
N THR A 92 3.51 -4.61 4.50
CA THR A 92 3.70 -4.57 3.04
C THR A 92 3.88 -3.16 2.53
N GLN A 93 4.58 -3.00 1.40
CA GLN A 93 4.53 -1.81 0.56
C GLN A 93 3.40 -1.99 -0.46
N THR A 94 2.52 -1.00 -0.58
CA THR A 94 1.46 -1.00 -1.59
C THR A 94 1.97 -0.48 -2.94
N ALA A 95 1.21 -0.75 -4.01
CA ALA A 95 1.58 -0.30 -5.36
C ALA A 95 1.65 1.23 -5.52
N ASP A 96 0.94 1.97 -4.65
CA ASP A 96 0.92 3.42 -4.59
C ASP A 96 1.88 3.99 -3.53
N ASN A 97 2.94 3.24 -3.18
CA ASN A 97 4.01 3.65 -2.26
C ASN A 97 3.54 4.01 -0.83
N GLN A 98 2.55 3.31 -0.30
CA GLN A 98 2.20 3.38 1.11
C GLN A 98 2.78 2.18 1.87
N LEU A 99 3.14 2.36 3.12
CA LEU A 99 3.37 1.26 4.05
C LEU A 99 2.02 0.81 4.61
N LYS A 100 1.68 -0.46 4.44
CA LYS A 100 0.46 -1.06 5.01
C LYS A 100 0.83 -2.07 6.08
N LEU A 101 0.21 -1.92 7.26
CA LEU A 101 0.15 -2.92 8.30
C LEU A 101 -1.25 -3.52 8.33
N SER A 102 -1.35 -4.84 8.18
CA SER A 102 -2.60 -5.58 8.35
C SER A 102 -2.50 -6.38 9.65
N ILE A 103 -3.21 -5.95 10.68
CA ILE A 103 -3.10 -6.44 12.06
C ILE A 103 -4.35 -7.25 12.39
N PRO A 104 -4.23 -8.54 12.82
CA PRO A 104 -5.37 -9.34 13.24
C PRO A 104 -6.15 -8.68 14.39
N ASN A 105 -7.48 -8.67 14.30
CA ASN A 105 -8.30 -8.11 15.37
C ASN A 105 -8.22 -8.95 16.67
N ASP A 106 -7.86 -10.21 16.59
CA ASP A 106 -7.74 -11.07 17.76
C ASP A 106 -6.68 -10.59 18.76
N ILE A 107 -5.62 -9.90 18.29
CA ILE A 107 -4.64 -9.24 19.14
C ILE A 107 -4.96 -7.77 19.41
N SER A 108 -5.94 -7.21 18.71
CA SER A 108 -6.22 -5.76 18.70
C SER A 108 -7.39 -5.38 19.59
N PHE A 109 -8.49 -6.15 19.54
CA PHE A 109 -9.75 -5.86 20.22
C PHE A 109 -10.42 -7.15 20.69
N ASP A 110 -11.24 -7.06 21.73
CA ASP A 110 -12.12 -8.16 22.12
C ASP A 110 -13.39 -8.17 21.24
N THR A 111 -14.08 -9.32 21.22
CA THR A 111 -15.31 -9.49 20.43
C THR A 111 -16.36 -8.47 20.83
N GLY A 112 -16.89 -7.74 19.83
CA GLY A 112 -17.88 -6.68 20.03
C GLY A 112 -17.36 -5.44 20.75
N ARG A 113 -16.07 -5.33 21.01
CA ARG A 113 -15.46 -4.18 21.70
C ARG A 113 -14.53 -3.40 20.79
N TYR A 114 -14.24 -2.16 21.16
CA TYR A 114 -13.33 -1.23 20.49
C TYR A 114 -12.21 -0.70 21.43
N ASP A 115 -12.13 -1.22 22.67
CA ASP A 115 -11.02 -0.90 23.57
C ASP A 115 -9.74 -1.59 23.08
N ILE A 116 -8.64 -0.83 22.96
CA ILE A 116 -7.35 -1.34 22.49
C ILE A 116 -6.75 -2.31 23.50
N LYS A 117 -6.51 -3.53 23.06
CA LYS A 117 -5.84 -4.57 23.87
C LYS A 117 -4.39 -4.21 24.16
N PRO A 118 -3.84 -4.68 25.30
CA PRO A 118 -2.42 -4.48 25.63
C PRO A 118 -1.46 -4.92 24.51
N ASN A 119 -1.79 -5.99 23.77
CA ASN A 119 -0.95 -6.54 22.72
C ASN A 119 -0.83 -5.64 21.49
N LEU A 120 -1.84 -4.80 21.21
CA LEU A 120 -1.80 -3.85 20.09
C LEU A 120 -0.94 -2.61 20.42
N ARG A 121 -0.88 -2.20 21.68
CA ARG A 121 -0.20 -0.95 22.09
C ARG A 121 1.26 -0.85 21.65
N PRO A 122 2.12 -1.86 21.84
CA PRO A 122 3.52 -1.79 21.39
C PRO A 122 3.65 -1.59 19.87
N ILE A 123 2.75 -2.20 19.10
CA ILE A 123 2.72 -2.06 17.63
C ILE A 123 2.38 -0.61 17.24
N LEU A 124 1.34 -0.05 17.89
CA LEU A 124 0.95 1.35 17.65
C LEU A 124 2.01 2.35 18.14
N ASP A 125 2.68 2.08 19.27
CA ASP A 125 3.77 2.91 19.78
C ASP A 125 4.94 2.95 18.79
N GLN A 126 5.38 1.78 18.29
CA GLN A 126 6.43 1.69 17.28
C GLN A 126 6.03 2.37 15.96
N PHE A 127 4.76 2.26 15.57
CA PHE A 127 4.24 2.94 14.39
C PHE A 127 4.22 4.46 14.57
N ALA A 128 3.80 4.96 15.72
CA ALA A 128 3.75 6.39 16.03
C ALA A 128 5.12 7.05 16.17
N GLN A 129 6.17 6.25 16.49
CA GLN A 129 7.51 6.77 16.74
C GLN A 129 8.02 7.63 15.58
N GLY A 130 8.38 8.86 15.86
CA GLY A 130 8.91 9.82 14.89
C GLY A 130 7.87 10.52 14.02
N LEU A 131 6.61 10.05 13.97
CA LEU A 131 5.58 10.66 13.11
C LEU A 131 5.23 12.09 13.52
N GLY A 132 5.35 12.44 14.80
CA GLY A 132 5.11 13.79 15.29
C GLY A 132 6.02 14.85 14.64
N GLN A 133 7.27 14.49 14.35
CA GLN A 133 8.28 15.35 13.73
C GLN A 133 8.30 15.29 12.18
N GLN A 134 7.46 14.48 11.56
CA GLN A 134 7.42 14.30 10.10
C GLN A 134 6.09 14.81 9.53
N PRO A 135 5.94 16.12 9.27
CA PRO A 135 4.65 16.73 8.88
C PRO A 135 4.12 16.24 7.53
N GLY A 136 4.98 15.72 6.66
CA GLY A 136 4.60 15.15 5.37
C GLY A 136 4.00 13.74 5.44
N MET A 137 4.03 13.09 6.61
CA MET A 137 3.46 11.76 6.79
C MET A 137 1.96 11.82 7.10
N GLU A 138 1.18 10.99 6.41
CA GLU A 138 -0.26 10.82 6.59
C GLU A 138 -0.57 9.39 6.99
N VAL A 139 -1.55 9.22 7.86
CA VAL A 139 -2.00 7.92 8.35
C VAL A 139 -3.45 7.71 7.92
N ARG A 140 -3.78 6.52 7.44
CA ARG A 140 -5.16 6.10 7.20
C ARG A 140 -5.39 4.77 7.92
N ILE A 141 -6.48 4.69 8.67
CA ILE A 141 -6.84 3.53 9.49
C ILE A 141 -8.17 3.00 8.98
N VAL A 142 -8.22 1.71 8.67
CA VAL A 142 -9.43 1.04 8.17
C VAL A 142 -9.64 -0.24 8.96
N ASP A 143 -10.77 -0.36 9.66
CA ASP A 143 -11.14 -1.61 10.36
C ASP A 143 -12.17 -2.41 9.56
N HIS A 144 -12.03 -3.72 9.63
CA HIS A 144 -12.87 -4.71 8.96
C HIS A 144 -13.35 -5.76 9.95
N THR A 145 -14.58 -6.21 9.79
CA THR A 145 -15.14 -7.36 10.49
C THR A 145 -15.26 -8.57 9.56
N ASP A 146 -15.55 -9.72 10.12
CA ASP A 146 -16.13 -10.82 9.35
C ASP A 146 -17.64 -10.58 9.12
N ASN A 147 -18.32 -11.53 8.49
CA ASN A 147 -19.75 -11.46 8.21
C ASN A 147 -20.63 -11.96 9.38
N THR A 148 -20.07 -12.20 10.56
CA THR A 148 -20.85 -12.61 11.73
C THR A 148 -21.64 -11.42 12.29
N GLY A 149 -22.93 -11.58 12.46
CA GLY A 149 -23.84 -10.51 12.85
C GLY A 149 -24.38 -9.71 11.66
N SER A 150 -24.96 -8.56 11.94
CA SER A 150 -25.58 -7.68 10.93
C SER A 150 -24.71 -6.47 10.62
N ASP A 151 -24.93 -5.85 9.45
CA ASP A 151 -24.29 -4.58 9.09
C ASP A 151 -24.60 -3.45 10.07
N ALA A 152 -25.77 -3.46 10.70
CA ALA A 152 -26.14 -2.51 11.75
C ALA A 152 -25.22 -2.58 12.97
N ILE A 153 -24.58 -3.74 13.21
CA ILE A 153 -23.59 -3.95 14.29
C ILE A 153 -22.18 -3.73 13.77
N ASN A 154 -21.83 -4.34 12.64
CA ASN A 154 -20.47 -4.39 12.11
C ASN A 154 -19.98 -3.01 11.61
N ASN A 155 -20.85 -2.23 10.98
CA ASN A 155 -20.46 -0.91 10.47
C ASN A 155 -20.04 0.04 11.59
N PRO A 156 -20.87 0.32 12.64
CA PRO A 156 -20.43 1.20 13.72
C PRO A 156 -19.28 0.60 14.54
N LEU A 157 -19.21 -0.72 14.72
CA LEU A 157 -18.11 -1.35 15.44
C LEU A 157 -16.76 -1.09 14.76
N SER A 158 -16.69 -1.26 13.44
CA SER A 158 -15.46 -1.01 12.67
C SER A 158 -15.05 0.47 12.70
N VAL A 159 -16.01 1.39 12.62
CA VAL A 159 -15.72 2.83 12.77
C VAL A 159 -15.16 3.14 14.16
N ASN A 160 -15.79 2.61 15.23
CA ASN A 160 -15.34 2.85 16.60
C ASN A 160 -13.94 2.29 16.87
N ARG A 161 -13.59 1.13 16.30
CA ARG A 161 -12.24 0.56 16.40
C ARG A 161 -11.19 1.41 15.71
N ALA A 162 -11.48 1.87 14.48
CA ALA A 162 -10.61 2.81 13.77
C ALA A 162 -10.44 4.12 14.54
N GLN A 163 -11.52 4.61 15.17
CA GLN A 163 -11.50 5.80 16.03
C GLN A 163 -10.60 5.59 17.26
N SER A 164 -10.70 4.44 17.94
CA SER A 164 -9.86 4.14 19.11
C SER A 164 -8.38 4.11 18.75
N ALA A 165 -8.03 3.54 17.59
CA ALA A 165 -6.64 3.55 17.11
C ALA A 165 -6.16 4.96 16.76
N ARG A 166 -7.00 5.80 16.14
CA ARG A 166 -6.71 7.21 15.88
C ARG A 166 -6.44 7.97 17.19
N ASP A 167 -7.32 7.82 18.17
CA ASP A 167 -7.22 8.53 19.45
C ASP A 167 -5.95 8.11 20.21
N TYR A 168 -5.56 6.84 20.06
CA TYR A 168 -4.28 6.36 20.55
C TYR A 168 -3.10 7.07 19.89
N PHE A 169 -3.06 7.20 18.56
CA PHE A 169 -2.02 7.94 17.86
C PHE A 169 -1.98 9.42 18.24
N VAL A 170 -3.14 10.04 18.41
CA VAL A 170 -3.23 11.43 18.90
C VAL A 170 -2.59 11.56 20.28
N SER A 171 -2.83 10.62 21.19
CA SER A 171 -2.18 10.58 22.51
C SER A 171 -0.65 10.39 22.45
N ARG A 172 -0.12 9.93 21.31
CA ARG A 172 1.33 9.81 21.02
C ARG A 172 1.90 11.00 20.22
N GLY A 173 1.14 12.09 20.11
CA GLY A 173 1.58 13.33 19.47
C GLY A 173 1.43 13.39 17.96
N VAL A 174 0.71 12.44 17.34
CA VAL A 174 0.35 12.52 15.91
C VAL A 174 -0.85 13.43 15.75
N SER A 175 -0.75 14.49 14.93
CA SER A 175 -1.87 15.42 14.72
C SER A 175 -3.08 14.70 14.14
N SER A 176 -4.27 14.93 14.71
CA SER A 176 -5.54 14.35 14.25
C SER A 176 -5.88 14.72 12.80
N SER A 177 -5.41 15.88 12.32
CA SER A 177 -5.62 16.33 10.95
C SER A 177 -4.85 15.50 9.90
N ARG A 178 -3.88 14.70 10.33
CA ARG A 178 -3.11 13.79 9.49
C ARG A 178 -3.57 12.34 9.55
N ILE A 179 -4.65 12.08 10.29
CA ILE A 179 -5.17 10.71 10.47
C ILE A 179 -6.59 10.64 9.93
N ALA A 180 -6.76 9.93 8.81
CA ALA A 180 -8.06 9.55 8.29
C ALA A 180 -8.48 8.19 8.84
N ILE A 181 -9.77 8.02 9.13
CA ILE A 181 -10.34 6.75 9.57
C ILE A 181 -11.46 6.29 8.66
N ASP A 182 -11.65 4.98 8.58
CA ASP A 182 -12.80 4.37 7.92
C ASP A 182 -13.16 3.05 8.60
N GLY A 183 -14.45 2.69 8.58
CA GLY A 183 -14.98 1.40 9.03
C GLY A 183 -15.70 0.71 7.88
N ARG A 184 -15.16 -0.42 7.45
CA ARG A 184 -15.70 -1.18 6.32
C ARG A 184 -16.70 -2.26 6.75
N GLY A 185 -16.77 -2.58 8.05
CA GLY A 185 -17.59 -3.71 8.49
C GLY A 185 -17.21 -4.97 7.71
N SER A 186 -18.18 -5.73 7.26
CA SER A 186 -17.99 -6.96 6.49
C SER A 186 -17.90 -6.77 4.97
N ARG A 187 -17.88 -5.53 4.47
CA ARG A 187 -18.03 -5.23 3.03
C ARG A 187 -16.81 -5.53 2.17
N GLU A 188 -15.62 -5.66 2.77
CA GLU A 188 -14.36 -5.89 2.04
C GLU A 188 -13.64 -7.14 2.58
N PRO A 189 -14.18 -8.34 2.39
CA PRO A 189 -13.54 -9.57 2.81
C PRO A 189 -12.29 -9.85 1.97
N MET A 190 -11.21 -10.31 2.62
CA MET A 190 -9.99 -10.77 1.93
C MET A 190 -9.89 -12.29 1.88
N ALA A 191 -10.77 -13.00 2.56
CA ALA A 191 -10.84 -14.45 2.62
C ALA A 191 -12.31 -14.94 2.70
N ASP A 192 -12.51 -16.23 2.48
CA ASP A 192 -13.83 -16.84 2.53
C ASP A 192 -14.41 -16.81 3.96
N ASN A 193 -15.57 -16.20 4.12
CA ASN A 193 -16.29 -16.13 5.39
C ASN A 193 -16.95 -17.44 5.80
N ALA A 194 -17.02 -18.45 4.94
CA ALA A 194 -17.59 -19.77 5.28
C ALA A 194 -16.73 -20.52 6.31
N THR A 195 -15.42 -20.24 6.35
CA THR A 195 -14.49 -20.89 7.27
C THR A 195 -14.08 -19.97 8.42
N GLU A 196 -13.81 -20.55 9.62
CA GLU A 196 -13.30 -19.75 10.74
C GLU A 196 -11.95 -19.11 10.42
N ALA A 197 -11.06 -19.84 9.78
CA ALA A 197 -9.76 -19.31 9.35
C ALA A 197 -9.91 -18.12 8.38
N GLY A 198 -10.90 -18.17 7.50
CA GLY A 198 -11.20 -17.05 6.60
C GLY A 198 -11.81 -15.86 7.35
N ARG A 199 -12.75 -16.10 8.25
CA ARG A 199 -13.30 -15.04 9.11
C ARG A 199 -12.24 -14.38 9.98
N ALA A 200 -11.33 -15.15 10.57
CA ALA A 200 -10.19 -14.60 11.34
C ALA A 200 -9.31 -13.69 10.50
N ARG A 201 -9.09 -14.00 9.22
CA ARG A 201 -8.35 -13.13 8.30
C ARG A 201 -9.13 -11.86 7.91
N ASN A 202 -10.47 -11.95 7.86
CA ASN A 202 -11.32 -10.80 7.57
C ASN A 202 -11.38 -9.82 8.76
N ARG A 203 -11.36 -10.31 10.00
CA ARG A 203 -11.27 -9.48 11.21
C ARG A 203 -9.88 -8.87 11.33
N ARG A 204 -9.72 -7.66 10.82
CA ARG A 204 -8.41 -6.97 10.83
C ARG A 204 -8.56 -5.46 10.92
N ILE A 205 -7.51 -4.82 11.39
CA ILE A 205 -7.31 -3.40 11.25
C ILE A 205 -6.13 -3.15 10.30
N ASP A 206 -6.38 -2.41 9.23
CA ASP A 206 -5.38 -2.00 8.25
C ASP A 206 -4.93 -0.56 8.55
N ILE A 207 -3.63 -0.36 8.77
CA ILE A 207 -3.03 0.96 9.01
C ILE A 207 -2.09 1.27 7.85
N PHE A 208 -2.33 2.39 7.18
CA PHE A 208 -1.53 2.86 6.06
C PHE A 208 -0.73 4.08 6.49
N LEU A 209 0.53 4.14 6.11
CA LEU A 209 1.38 5.32 6.21
C LEU A 209 1.80 5.73 4.81
N ALA A 210 1.61 7.01 4.50
CA ALA A 210 1.99 7.61 3.23
C ALA A 210 2.85 8.84 3.47
N GLU A 211 3.88 9.04 2.64
CA GLU A 211 4.67 10.26 2.61
C GLU A 211 4.32 11.06 1.38
N ARG A 212 3.80 12.29 1.55
CA ARG A 212 3.53 13.16 0.42
C ARG A 212 4.82 13.69 -0.19
N SER A 213 4.90 13.67 -1.51
CA SER A 213 5.94 14.39 -2.23
C SER A 213 5.80 15.89 -1.92
N GLN A 214 6.83 16.48 -1.37
CA GLN A 214 6.89 17.94 -1.23
C GLN A 214 7.06 18.54 -2.63
N ARG A 215 6.10 19.33 -3.05
CA ARG A 215 6.17 20.12 -4.30
C ARG A 215 6.91 21.41 -4.06
#